data_cb3d1ef6074707d5c1136137afd6b15e
#
_entry.id   cb3d1ef6074707d5c1136137afd6b15e
#
_cell.length_a   1.000
_cell.length_b   1.000
_cell.length_c   1.000
_cell.angle_alpha   90.00
_cell.angle_beta   90.00
_cell.angle_gamma   90.00
#
_symmetry.space_group_name_H-M   'P 1'
#
loop_
_entity.id
_entity.type
_entity.pdbx_description
1 polymer ?
#
loop_
_entity_poly.entity_id
_entity_poly.type
_entity_poly.pdbx_seq_one_letter_code
_entity_poly.pdbx_strand_id
1 'polypeptide(L)'
;MNLYPVTIVENFYENPDAIRKFALKQQYTFCHQVKDIKYVYPGCRTKDLSYLDTLLFEKICKKLVTIFHNAEHDNMRWQITTSFQSVSAEYNQGVIHTDHNTVFAAVLYLTPDAPLNSGTSLFKPSKSFDEAKYLRALVDNDERFKAGEIAMSTDYHSMFDEIVRVNNVYNTLILYEGRHYHAANQFFGKTIQDSRLAQVFFVNKIDAQKQSVFPISRVKAIKV
;
A
#
# COMPACT_ATOMS: atom_id res chain seq x y z
N MET A 1 -7.75 -12.02 20.43
CA MET A 1 -7.35 -10.61 20.41
C MET A 1 -6.88 -10.30 18.99
N ASN A 2 -7.46 -9.27 18.35
CA ASN A 2 -7.02 -8.82 17.03
C ASN A 2 -6.13 -7.60 17.22
N LEU A 3 -4.95 -7.63 16.59
CA LEU A 3 -4.01 -6.52 16.56
C LEU A 3 -3.95 -5.95 15.14
N TYR A 4 -3.88 -4.64 15.04
CA TYR A 4 -3.76 -3.90 13.77
C TYR A 4 -2.55 -2.96 13.87
N PRO A 5 -1.32 -3.50 13.90
CA PRO A 5 -0.13 -2.67 14.03
C PRO A 5 0.05 -1.84 12.75
N VAL A 6 0.26 -0.55 12.95
CA VAL A 6 0.64 0.40 11.92
C VAL A 6 1.91 1.11 12.39
N THR A 7 2.92 1.14 11.55
CA THR A 7 4.12 1.93 11.79
C THR A 7 4.09 3.16 10.89
N ILE A 8 4.28 4.34 11.46
CA ILE A 8 4.35 5.61 10.74
C ILE A 8 5.77 6.13 10.84
N VAL A 9 6.35 6.49 9.70
CA VAL A 9 7.69 7.08 9.61
C VAL A 9 7.57 8.42 8.89
N GLU A 10 7.68 9.50 9.64
CA GLU A 10 7.73 10.85 9.09
C GLU A 10 9.11 11.15 8.51
N ASN A 11 9.16 12.07 7.57
CA ASN A 11 10.41 12.49 6.93
C ASN A 11 11.22 11.31 6.39
N PHE A 12 10.53 10.42 5.67
CA PHE A 12 11.15 9.19 5.16
C PHE A 12 12.34 9.47 4.24
N TYR A 13 12.23 10.44 3.35
CA TYR A 13 13.34 10.93 2.52
C TYR A 13 13.90 12.25 3.08
N GLU A 14 15.22 12.43 2.97
CA GLU A 14 15.86 13.71 3.27
C GLU A 14 15.50 14.79 2.24
N ASN A 15 15.35 14.38 0.98
CA ASN A 15 14.94 15.26 -0.12
C ASN A 15 13.75 14.65 -0.86
N PRO A 16 12.53 14.78 -0.34
CA PRO A 16 11.34 14.21 -0.95
C PRO A 16 10.99 14.85 -2.29
N ASP A 17 11.33 16.13 -2.50
CA ASP A 17 11.08 16.84 -3.76
C ASP A 17 11.90 16.24 -4.91
N ALA A 18 13.15 15.84 -4.64
CA ALA A 18 13.98 15.14 -5.63
C ALA A 18 13.37 13.80 -6.01
N ILE A 19 12.83 13.03 -5.03
CA ILE A 19 12.14 11.76 -5.29
C ILE A 19 10.84 11.99 -6.07
N ARG A 20 10.05 12.97 -5.68
CA ARG A 20 8.85 13.35 -6.43
C ARG A 20 9.20 13.74 -7.88
N LYS A 21 10.19 14.58 -8.07
CA LYS A 21 10.67 14.98 -9.41
C LYS A 21 11.16 13.79 -10.23
N PHE A 22 11.83 12.85 -9.60
CA PHE A 22 12.24 11.59 -10.24
C PHE A 22 11.01 10.77 -10.65
N ALA A 23 10.05 10.55 -9.73
CA ALA A 23 8.81 9.81 -9.98
C ALA A 23 8.02 10.42 -11.16
N LEU A 24 7.81 11.73 -11.17
CA LEU A 24 7.05 12.43 -12.20
C LEU A 24 7.66 12.34 -13.62
N LYS A 25 8.94 11.99 -13.73
CA LYS A 25 9.62 11.80 -15.02
C LYS A 25 9.50 10.38 -15.57
N GLN A 26 8.99 9.43 -14.77
CA GLN A 26 8.89 8.04 -15.19
C GLN A 26 7.71 7.81 -16.13
N GLN A 27 7.78 6.70 -16.87
CA GLN A 27 6.66 6.23 -17.67
C GLN A 27 5.68 5.49 -16.77
N TYR A 28 4.42 5.87 -16.83
CA TYR A 28 3.31 5.24 -16.12
C TYR A 28 2.47 4.39 -17.07
N THR A 29 1.98 3.26 -16.56
CA THR A 29 1.15 2.32 -17.33
C THR A 29 -0.09 1.97 -16.49
N PHE A 30 -1.27 2.07 -17.10
CA PHE A 30 -2.52 1.61 -16.48
C PHE A 30 -2.59 0.09 -16.49
N CYS A 31 -3.32 -0.50 -15.52
CA CYS A 31 -3.39 -1.95 -15.41
C CYS A 31 -3.94 -2.63 -16.68
N HIS A 32 -4.96 -2.06 -17.33
CA HIS A 32 -5.54 -2.59 -18.58
C HIS A 32 -4.57 -2.58 -19.77
N GLN A 33 -3.47 -1.84 -19.67
CA GLN A 33 -2.41 -1.79 -20.71
C GLN A 33 -1.33 -2.87 -20.53
N VAL A 34 -1.36 -3.58 -19.39
CA VAL A 34 -0.37 -4.60 -19.07
C VAL A 34 -0.90 -5.97 -19.46
N LYS A 35 -0.18 -6.69 -20.36
CA LYS A 35 -0.50 -8.08 -20.73
C LYS A 35 -0.30 -8.98 -19.50
N ASP A 36 -1.20 -9.94 -19.33
CA ASP A 36 -1.12 -10.99 -18.27
C ASP A 36 -0.93 -10.41 -16.87
N ILE A 37 -1.61 -9.29 -16.59
CA ILE A 37 -1.52 -8.65 -15.28
C ILE A 37 -1.99 -9.60 -14.18
N LYS A 38 -1.12 -9.81 -13.19
CA LYS A 38 -1.42 -10.67 -12.04
C LYS A 38 -2.16 -9.95 -10.92
N TYR A 39 -1.91 -8.66 -10.77
CA TYR A 39 -2.47 -7.83 -9.68
C TYR A 39 -3.04 -6.56 -10.25
N VAL A 40 -4.30 -6.33 -9.98
CA VAL A 40 -5.04 -5.17 -10.44
C VAL A 40 -4.85 -4.01 -9.46
N TYR A 41 -4.81 -2.79 -9.97
CA TYR A 41 -4.65 -1.59 -9.16
C TYR A 41 -5.35 -0.39 -9.82
N PRO A 42 -5.86 0.56 -9.02
CA PRO A 42 -6.40 1.81 -9.57
C PRO A 42 -5.30 2.72 -10.10
N GLY A 43 -5.65 3.55 -11.09
CA GLY A 43 -4.74 4.50 -11.69
C GLY A 43 -3.63 3.85 -12.50
N CYS A 44 -2.44 4.41 -12.42
CA CYS A 44 -1.29 3.94 -13.17
C CYS A 44 -0.05 3.78 -12.29
N ARG A 45 0.83 2.86 -12.69
CA ARG A 45 2.09 2.59 -11.97
C ARG A 45 3.29 2.68 -12.92
N THR A 46 4.44 2.98 -12.33
CA THR A 46 5.74 2.85 -13.01
C THR A 46 6.18 1.38 -13.02
N LYS A 47 7.24 1.08 -13.75
CA LYS A 47 8.02 -0.16 -13.53
C LYS A 47 8.52 -0.19 -12.08
N ASP A 48 8.90 -1.39 -11.61
CA ASP A 48 9.54 -1.53 -10.30
C ASP A 48 10.82 -0.69 -10.24
N LEU A 49 11.06 -0.08 -9.07
CA LEU A 49 12.19 0.84 -8.87
C LEU A 49 13.54 0.17 -9.07
N SER A 50 13.66 -1.15 -8.84
CA SER A 50 14.89 -1.91 -9.09
C SER A 50 15.35 -1.84 -10.56
N TYR A 51 14.40 -1.66 -11.50
CA TYR A 51 14.69 -1.46 -12.92
C TYR A 51 14.90 0.01 -13.31
N LEU A 52 14.36 0.96 -12.52
CA LEU A 52 14.45 2.39 -12.80
C LEU A 52 15.73 3.00 -12.21
N ASP A 53 16.07 2.63 -10.97
CA ASP A 53 17.25 3.10 -10.24
C ASP A 53 17.61 2.08 -9.15
N THR A 54 18.54 1.17 -9.46
CA THR A 54 18.98 0.11 -8.55
C THR A 54 19.61 0.65 -7.27
N LEU A 55 20.38 1.74 -7.36
CA LEU A 55 21.05 2.32 -6.18
C LEU A 55 20.04 2.96 -5.21
N LEU A 56 19.04 3.65 -5.75
CA LEU A 56 17.95 4.20 -4.95
C LEU A 56 17.12 3.08 -4.33
N PHE A 57 16.82 2.03 -5.09
CA PHE A 57 16.11 0.85 -4.61
C PHE A 57 16.84 0.21 -3.42
N GLU A 58 18.13 -0.05 -3.53
CA GLU A 58 18.93 -0.65 -2.44
C GLU A 58 18.95 0.23 -1.19
N LYS A 59 19.11 1.55 -1.33
CA LYS A 59 19.08 2.49 -0.19
C LYS A 59 17.74 2.44 0.54
N ILE A 60 16.64 2.41 -0.21
CA ILE A 60 15.29 2.34 0.34
C ILE A 60 15.06 1.01 1.06
N CYS A 61 15.45 -0.10 0.44
CA CYS A 61 15.33 -1.42 1.06
C CYS A 61 16.09 -1.50 2.38
N LYS A 62 17.33 -0.99 2.42
CA LYS A 62 18.11 -0.90 3.67
C LYS A 62 17.38 -0.08 4.73
N LYS A 63 16.82 1.07 4.36
CA LYS A 63 16.05 1.90 5.30
C LYS A 63 14.80 1.19 5.83
N LEU A 64 14.04 0.52 4.96
CA LEU A 64 12.86 -0.26 5.38
C LEU A 64 13.22 -1.37 6.35
N VAL A 65 14.30 -2.11 6.07
CA VAL A 65 14.77 -3.17 6.96
C VAL A 65 15.13 -2.63 8.34
N THR A 66 15.75 -1.45 8.43
CA THR A 66 16.15 -0.85 9.72
C THR A 66 14.95 -0.48 10.62
N ILE A 67 13.75 -0.32 10.07
CA ILE A 67 12.52 -0.11 10.88
C ILE A 67 12.25 -1.31 11.79
N PHE A 68 12.64 -2.51 11.36
CA PHE A 68 12.45 -3.77 12.08
C PHE A 68 13.74 -4.38 12.58
N HIS A 69 14.89 -3.76 12.24
CA HIS A 69 16.17 -4.29 12.59
C HIS A 69 16.36 -4.37 14.10
N ASN A 70 16.79 -5.53 14.55
CA ASN A 70 17.47 -5.70 15.81
C ASN A 70 18.63 -6.68 15.60
N ALA A 71 19.61 -6.66 16.49
CA ALA A 71 20.83 -7.47 16.38
C ALA A 71 20.59 -9.00 16.26
N GLU A 72 19.39 -9.47 16.62
CA GLU A 72 19.02 -10.90 16.48
C GLU A 72 18.63 -11.27 15.05
N HIS A 73 18.55 -10.30 14.13
CA HIS A 73 18.02 -10.46 12.78
C HIS A 73 19.01 -10.10 11.67
N ASP A 74 20.30 -10.08 11.96
CA ASP A 74 21.36 -9.67 11.03
C ASP A 74 21.41 -10.49 9.73
N ASN A 75 20.84 -11.70 9.72
CA ASN A 75 20.83 -12.60 8.57
C ASN A 75 19.43 -12.72 7.91
N MET A 76 18.64 -11.66 7.90
CA MET A 76 17.35 -11.65 7.20
C MET A 76 17.53 -11.47 5.70
N ARG A 77 16.71 -12.19 4.92
CA ARG A 77 16.56 -11.99 3.49
C ARG A 77 15.14 -11.49 3.22
N TRP A 78 15.04 -10.39 2.50
CA TRP A 78 13.78 -9.76 2.16
C TRP A 78 13.57 -9.77 0.65
N GLN A 79 12.33 -10.06 0.21
CA GLN A 79 11.92 -9.86 -1.16
C GLN A 79 10.96 -8.66 -1.19
N ILE A 80 11.41 -7.56 -1.75
CA ILE A 80 10.68 -6.29 -1.80
C ILE A 80 10.47 -5.91 -3.25
N THR A 81 9.27 -5.43 -3.57
CA THR A 81 8.97 -4.70 -4.80
C THR A 81 8.44 -3.32 -4.46
N THR A 82 8.76 -2.31 -5.25
CA THR A 82 8.28 -0.96 -5.05
C THR A 82 8.15 -0.21 -6.36
N SER A 83 7.07 0.55 -6.51
CA SER A 83 6.80 1.38 -7.70
C SER A 83 6.12 2.68 -7.28
N PHE A 84 6.17 3.68 -8.15
CA PHE A 84 5.34 4.87 -7.99
C PHE A 84 3.96 4.63 -8.59
N GLN A 85 2.93 5.06 -7.87
CA GLN A 85 1.53 4.95 -8.29
C GLN A 85 0.87 6.32 -8.24
N SER A 86 0.16 6.66 -9.30
CA SER A 86 -0.66 7.86 -9.39
C SER A 86 -2.12 7.48 -9.61
N VAL A 87 -3.01 8.06 -8.80
CA VAL A 87 -4.46 7.81 -8.89
C VAL A 87 -5.21 9.13 -8.82
N SER A 88 -5.99 9.42 -9.87
CA SER A 88 -6.78 10.65 -10.00
C SER A 88 -8.13 10.56 -9.28
N ALA A 89 -8.80 11.71 -9.13
CA ALA A 89 -10.12 11.83 -8.51
C ALA A 89 -11.21 10.98 -9.18
N GLU A 90 -11.02 10.60 -10.45
CA GLU A 90 -11.98 9.79 -11.21
C GLU A 90 -12.24 8.43 -10.57
N TYR A 91 -11.27 7.89 -9.83
CA TYR A 91 -11.41 6.61 -9.10
C TYR A 91 -12.16 6.75 -7.77
N ASN A 92 -12.49 7.97 -7.33
CA ASN A 92 -13.18 8.31 -6.10
C ASN A 92 -12.43 7.81 -4.83
N GLN A 93 -12.53 6.54 -4.48
CA GLN A 93 -11.89 5.93 -3.31
C GLN A 93 -11.33 4.54 -3.63
N GLY A 94 -10.46 4.01 -2.75
CA GLY A 94 -9.84 2.71 -2.93
C GLY A 94 -10.80 1.55 -2.64
N VAL A 95 -10.51 0.40 -3.23
CA VAL A 95 -11.15 -0.89 -2.93
C VAL A 95 -10.64 -1.39 -1.59
N ILE A 96 -11.54 -1.81 -0.67
CA ILE A 96 -11.12 -2.48 0.57
C ILE A 96 -10.70 -3.89 0.19
N HIS A 97 -9.43 -4.22 0.44
CA HIS A 97 -8.82 -5.50 0.08
C HIS A 97 -7.72 -5.90 1.05
N THR A 98 -7.20 -7.09 0.88
CA THR A 98 -5.96 -7.58 1.51
C THR A 98 -4.92 -7.83 0.43
N ASP A 99 -3.66 -7.61 0.74
CA ASP A 99 -2.55 -7.95 -0.15
C ASP A 99 -2.15 -9.40 0.05
N HIS A 100 -2.74 -10.30 -0.74
CA HIS A 100 -2.38 -11.72 -0.72
C HIS A 100 -0.90 -11.92 -1.05
N ASN A 101 -0.22 -12.81 -0.34
CA ASN A 101 1.22 -13.10 -0.51
C ASN A 101 2.14 -11.92 -0.15
N THR A 102 1.66 -10.95 0.59
CA THR A 102 2.44 -9.82 1.08
C THR A 102 2.49 -9.88 2.61
N VAL A 103 3.69 -9.94 3.15
CA VAL A 103 3.91 -9.93 4.61
C VAL A 103 3.62 -8.53 5.15
N PHE A 104 4.21 -7.53 4.50
CA PHE A 104 3.97 -6.11 4.76
C PHE A 104 3.72 -5.34 3.49
N ALA A 105 2.77 -4.42 3.56
CA ALA A 105 2.61 -3.35 2.60
C ALA A 105 2.99 -2.01 3.23
N ALA A 106 3.50 -1.10 2.41
CA ALA A 106 3.72 0.27 2.84
C ALA A 106 3.35 1.26 1.73
N VAL A 107 2.95 2.44 2.16
CA VAL A 107 2.60 3.56 1.27
C VAL A 107 3.33 4.80 1.76
N LEU A 108 4.11 5.42 0.88
CA LEU A 108 4.77 6.69 1.11
C LEU A 108 4.08 7.77 0.28
N TYR A 109 3.59 8.81 0.91
CA TYR A 109 2.87 9.89 0.23
C TYR A 109 3.84 10.91 -0.37
N LEU A 110 3.65 11.22 -1.67
CA LEU A 110 4.55 12.08 -2.44
C LEU A 110 3.84 13.27 -3.11
N THR A 111 2.61 13.59 -2.76
CA THR A 111 1.95 14.82 -3.21
C THR A 111 1.98 15.86 -2.08
N PRO A 112 2.69 16.99 -2.25
CA PRO A 112 2.61 18.11 -1.31
C PRO A 112 1.18 18.65 -1.25
N ASP A 113 0.78 19.20 -0.10
CA ASP A 113 -0.51 19.85 0.11
C ASP A 113 -1.73 18.97 -0.26
N ALA A 114 -1.57 17.64 -0.17
CA ALA A 114 -2.64 16.69 -0.42
C ALA A 114 -3.78 16.85 0.59
N PRO A 115 -5.04 16.60 0.20
CA PRO A 115 -6.12 16.52 1.17
C PRO A 115 -5.80 15.48 2.26
N LEU A 116 -5.78 15.89 3.53
CA LEU A 116 -5.39 15.00 4.64
C LEU A 116 -6.20 13.70 4.68
N ASN A 117 -7.49 13.76 4.36
CA ASN A 117 -8.38 12.61 4.31
C ASN A 117 -8.14 11.64 3.14
N SER A 118 -7.19 11.93 2.25
CA SER A 118 -6.82 11.07 1.12
C SER A 118 -5.73 10.05 1.47
N GLY A 119 -5.55 9.75 2.74
CA GLY A 119 -4.58 8.79 3.23
C GLY A 119 -5.00 7.33 3.05
N THR A 120 -4.74 6.50 4.05
CA THR A 120 -5.04 5.06 4.04
C THR A 120 -5.71 4.66 5.34
N SER A 121 -6.74 3.83 5.28
CA SER A 121 -7.39 3.25 6.45
C SER A 121 -7.24 1.74 6.49
N LEU A 122 -7.24 1.20 7.71
CA LEU A 122 -7.39 -0.23 7.99
C LEU A 122 -8.79 -0.51 8.49
N PHE A 123 -9.29 -1.68 8.12
CA PHE A 123 -10.66 -2.11 8.39
C PHE A 123 -10.71 -3.49 9.03
N LYS A 124 -11.81 -3.78 9.68
CA LYS A 124 -12.21 -5.14 10.10
C LYS A 124 -13.59 -5.45 9.56
N PRO A 125 -13.91 -6.73 9.30
CA PRO A 125 -15.27 -7.14 9.01
C PRO A 125 -16.22 -6.72 10.13
N SER A 126 -17.36 -6.13 9.76
CA SER A 126 -18.45 -5.80 10.66
C SER A 126 -19.34 -7.03 10.95
N LYS A 127 -20.37 -6.87 11.77
CA LYS A 127 -21.35 -7.95 12.00
C LYS A 127 -22.16 -8.33 10.75
N SER A 128 -22.25 -7.43 9.77
CA SER A 128 -22.95 -7.64 8.51
C SER A 128 -22.05 -8.16 7.39
N PHE A 129 -20.84 -8.58 7.69
CA PHE A 129 -19.88 -9.06 6.69
C PHE A 129 -20.38 -10.34 6.03
N ASP A 130 -20.46 -10.31 4.70
CA ASP A 130 -20.78 -11.43 3.83
C ASP A 130 -19.59 -11.67 2.89
N GLU A 131 -18.86 -12.75 3.16
CA GLU A 131 -17.65 -13.11 2.41
C GLU A 131 -17.94 -13.35 0.93
N ALA A 132 -19.07 -14.01 0.60
CA ALA A 132 -19.42 -14.30 -0.78
C ALA A 132 -19.74 -13.01 -1.57
N LYS A 133 -20.42 -12.06 -0.93
CA LYS A 133 -20.70 -10.75 -1.52
C LYS A 133 -19.39 -9.94 -1.69
N TYR A 134 -18.52 -9.98 -0.69
CA TYR A 134 -17.21 -9.33 -0.73
C TYR A 134 -16.36 -9.86 -1.88
N LEU A 135 -16.20 -11.20 -1.99
CA LEU A 135 -15.38 -11.81 -3.04
C LEU A 135 -15.92 -11.50 -4.44
N ARG A 136 -17.24 -11.51 -4.62
CA ARG A 136 -17.86 -11.10 -5.90
C ARG A 136 -17.53 -9.66 -6.24
N ALA A 137 -17.65 -8.75 -5.28
CA ALA A 137 -17.31 -7.33 -5.52
C ALA A 137 -15.85 -7.12 -5.90
N LEU A 138 -14.91 -7.90 -5.33
CA LEU A 138 -13.51 -7.86 -5.73
C LEU A 138 -13.31 -8.34 -7.17
N VAL A 139 -13.94 -9.46 -7.54
CA VAL A 139 -13.85 -10.00 -8.91
C VAL A 139 -14.43 -8.99 -9.91
N ASP A 140 -15.60 -8.43 -9.62
CA ASP A 140 -16.25 -7.43 -10.49
C ASP A 140 -15.37 -6.18 -10.66
N ASN A 141 -14.74 -5.72 -9.59
CA ASN A 141 -13.81 -4.58 -9.66
C ASN A 141 -12.54 -4.92 -10.46
N ASP A 142 -12.00 -6.13 -10.30
CA ASP A 142 -10.85 -6.60 -11.06
C ASP A 142 -11.15 -6.65 -12.57
N GLU A 143 -12.32 -7.16 -12.95
CA GLU A 143 -12.76 -7.21 -14.35
C GLU A 143 -12.94 -5.81 -14.93
N ARG A 144 -13.53 -4.89 -14.18
CA ARG A 144 -13.68 -3.47 -14.57
C ARG A 144 -12.34 -2.80 -14.80
N PHE A 145 -11.39 -2.95 -13.88
CA PHE A 145 -10.04 -2.40 -14.07
C PHE A 145 -9.33 -2.98 -15.29
N LYS A 146 -9.46 -4.28 -15.54
CA LYS A 146 -8.89 -4.93 -16.73
C LYS A 146 -9.52 -4.43 -18.01
N ALA A 147 -10.80 -4.08 -17.96
CA ALA A 147 -11.52 -3.45 -19.08
C ALA A 147 -11.18 -1.95 -19.26
N GLY A 148 -10.43 -1.36 -18.33
CA GLY A 148 -10.12 0.08 -18.34
C GLY A 148 -11.22 0.97 -17.79
N GLU A 149 -12.20 0.39 -17.09
CA GLU A 149 -13.23 1.16 -16.39
C GLU A 149 -12.64 1.81 -15.13
N ILE A 150 -13.13 3.00 -14.83
CA ILE A 150 -12.69 3.80 -13.68
C ILE A 150 -13.64 3.65 -12.50
N ALA A 151 -14.95 3.50 -12.78
CA ALA A 151 -15.96 3.38 -11.75
C ALA A 151 -15.90 2.02 -11.04
N MET A 152 -15.62 2.05 -9.73
CA MET A 152 -15.59 0.87 -8.88
C MET A 152 -16.87 0.74 -8.06
N SER A 153 -17.28 -0.51 -7.82
CA SER A 153 -18.29 -0.79 -6.81
C SER A 153 -17.68 -0.70 -5.42
N THR A 154 -18.27 0.13 -4.57
CA THR A 154 -17.88 0.31 -3.17
C THR A 154 -19.03 0.00 -2.20
N ASP A 155 -20.14 -0.55 -2.69
CA ASP A 155 -21.33 -0.86 -1.88
C ASP A 155 -21.03 -1.83 -0.73
N TYR A 156 -20.07 -2.73 -0.94
CA TYR A 156 -19.61 -3.68 0.06
C TYR A 156 -18.81 -3.03 1.20
N HIS A 157 -18.37 -1.77 1.07
CA HIS A 157 -17.64 -1.04 2.13
C HIS A 157 -18.48 -0.94 3.42
N SER A 158 -19.80 -0.88 3.30
CA SER A 158 -20.72 -0.90 4.46
C SER A 158 -20.63 -2.16 5.33
N MET A 159 -19.98 -3.20 4.82
CA MET A 159 -19.74 -4.45 5.57
C MET A 159 -18.44 -4.39 6.42
N PHE A 160 -17.77 -3.26 6.45
CA PHE A 160 -16.52 -3.08 7.19
C PHE A 160 -16.60 -1.92 8.17
N ASP A 161 -15.96 -2.09 9.34
CA ASP A 161 -15.73 -1.03 10.31
C ASP A 161 -14.30 -0.50 10.14
N GLU A 162 -14.14 0.80 9.98
CA GLU A 162 -12.81 1.45 10.01
C GLU A 162 -12.25 1.41 11.43
N ILE A 163 -10.99 0.99 11.58
CA ILE A 163 -10.32 0.86 12.87
C ILE A 163 -9.09 1.76 13.02
N VAL A 164 -8.44 2.08 11.91
CA VAL A 164 -7.30 3.00 11.86
C VAL A 164 -7.44 3.88 10.63
N ARG A 165 -7.23 5.18 10.80
CA ARG A 165 -7.09 6.13 9.70
C ARG A 165 -5.78 6.88 9.80
N VAL A 166 -5.00 6.86 8.73
CA VAL A 166 -3.75 7.62 8.61
C VAL A 166 -3.92 8.68 7.53
N ASN A 167 -3.61 9.93 7.87
CA ASN A 167 -3.69 11.05 6.96
C ASN A 167 -2.63 10.99 5.86
N ASN A 168 -2.93 11.61 4.71
CA ASN A 168 -1.97 11.81 3.64
C ASN A 168 -1.07 13.00 3.98
N VAL A 169 0.04 12.75 4.63
CA VAL A 169 1.05 13.75 4.96
C VAL A 169 2.27 13.53 4.05
N TYR A 170 2.70 14.60 3.37
CA TYR A 170 3.83 14.54 2.46
C TYR A 170 5.08 13.93 3.11
N ASN A 171 5.79 13.06 2.41
CA ASN A 171 7.00 12.38 2.88
C ASN A 171 6.80 11.50 4.14
N THR A 172 5.58 11.06 4.38
CA THR A 172 5.25 10.14 5.47
C THR A 172 4.98 8.75 4.90
N LEU A 173 5.70 7.76 5.42
CA LEU A 173 5.48 6.35 5.12
C LEU A 173 4.58 5.74 6.19
N ILE A 174 3.58 5.00 5.75
CA ILE A 174 2.82 4.08 6.60
C ILE A 174 3.17 2.65 6.22
N LEU A 175 3.26 1.78 7.21
CA LEU A 175 3.57 0.36 7.03
C LEU A 175 2.63 -0.47 7.89
N TYR A 176 2.06 -1.53 7.30
CA TYR A 176 1.09 -2.43 7.94
C TYR A 176 1.21 -3.85 7.38
N GLU A 177 0.63 -4.83 8.07
CA GLU A 177 0.62 -6.21 7.57
C GLU A 177 -0.33 -6.34 6.36
N GLY A 178 0.15 -6.96 5.27
CA GLY A 178 -0.60 -7.11 4.02
C GLY A 178 -1.93 -7.85 4.17
N ARG A 179 -2.06 -8.71 5.19
CA ARG A 179 -3.30 -9.44 5.49
C ARG A 179 -4.43 -8.59 6.09
N HIS A 180 -4.15 -7.38 6.55
CA HIS A 180 -5.21 -6.50 7.05
C HIS A 180 -5.99 -5.89 5.90
N TYR A 181 -7.32 -5.85 6.04
CA TYR A 181 -8.17 -5.10 5.12
C TYR A 181 -7.78 -3.64 5.16
N HIS A 182 -7.52 -3.08 4.00
CA HIS A 182 -7.11 -1.69 3.88
C HIS A 182 -7.59 -1.08 2.57
N ALA A 183 -7.67 0.26 2.53
CA ALA A 183 -7.97 1.02 1.33
C ALA A 183 -7.39 2.42 1.40
N ALA A 184 -7.13 3.02 0.23
CA ALA A 184 -6.99 4.47 0.13
C ALA A 184 -8.35 5.14 0.37
N ASN A 185 -8.39 6.17 1.21
CA ASN A 185 -9.66 6.78 1.64
C ASN A 185 -10.32 7.59 0.54
N GLN A 186 -9.52 8.34 -0.20
CA GLN A 186 -9.98 9.22 -1.27
C GLN A 186 -8.87 9.43 -2.28
N PHE A 187 -9.25 9.57 -3.53
CA PHE A 187 -8.37 10.02 -4.60
C PHE A 187 -8.69 11.46 -4.98
N PHE A 188 -7.72 12.17 -5.56
CA PHE A 188 -7.83 13.57 -5.91
C PHE A 188 -6.97 13.91 -7.12
N GLY A 189 -7.14 15.13 -7.65
CA GLY A 189 -6.40 15.62 -8.81
C GLY A 189 -6.87 15.03 -10.13
N LYS A 190 -6.29 15.47 -11.23
CA LYS A 190 -6.65 15.06 -12.61
C LYS A 190 -5.46 14.56 -13.41
N THR A 191 -4.26 15.01 -13.07
CA THR A 191 -3.01 14.70 -13.78
C THR A 191 -2.05 13.99 -12.82
N ILE A 192 -1.00 13.38 -13.33
CA ILE A 192 0.03 12.76 -12.49
C ILE A 192 0.66 13.78 -11.53
N GLN A 193 0.71 15.05 -11.93
CA GLN A 193 1.33 16.13 -11.15
C GLN A 193 0.51 16.54 -9.93
N ASP A 194 -0.81 16.52 -10.02
CA ASP A 194 -1.72 17.00 -8.97
C ASP A 194 -2.55 15.92 -8.31
N SER A 195 -2.45 14.67 -8.77
CA SER A 195 -3.18 13.54 -8.20
C SER A 195 -2.45 12.91 -7.00
N ARG A 196 -3.08 11.90 -6.40
CA ARG A 196 -2.50 11.13 -5.31
C ARG A 196 -1.30 10.32 -5.83
N LEU A 197 -0.12 10.93 -5.79
CA LEU A 197 1.14 10.25 -6.07
C LEU A 197 1.65 9.60 -4.79
N ALA A 198 1.92 8.32 -4.84
CA ALA A 198 2.49 7.56 -3.73
C ALA A 198 3.58 6.62 -4.24
N GLN A 199 4.51 6.25 -3.38
CA GLN A 199 5.36 5.10 -3.60
C GLN A 199 4.77 3.93 -2.79
N VAL A 200 4.49 2.82 -3.45
CA VAL A 200 3.92 1.62 -2.84
C VAL A 200 4.99 0.55 -2.71
N PHE A 201 4.98 -0.18 -1.61
CA PHE A 201 5.95 -1.21 -1.29
C PHE A 201 5.23 -2.50 -0.91
N PHE A 202 5.76 -3.62 -1.41
CA PHE A 202 5.26 -4.94 -1.08
C PHE A 202 6.44 -5.81 -0.63
N VAL A 203 6.43 -6.23 0.61
CA VAL A 203 7.38 -7.18 1.16
C VAL A 203 6.77 -8.57 1.09
N ASN A 204 7.13 -9.32 0.05
CA ASN A 204 6.47 -10.59 -0.27
C ASN A 204 7.04 -11.76 0.54
N LYS A 205 8.31 -11.66 0.94
CA LYS A 205 8.97 -12.72 1.68
C LYS A 205 10.00 -12.16 2.64
N ILE A 206 10.05 -12.74 3.82
CA ILE A 206 11.09 -12.50 4.81
C ILE A 206 11.55 -13.86 5.33
N ASP A 207 12.80 -14.19 5.07
CA ASP A 207 13.49 -15.33 5.65
C ASP A 207 14.34 -14.85 6.83
N ALA A 208 14.03 -15.30 8.04
CA ALA A 208 14.78 -15.01 9.25
C ALA A 208 15.12 -16.31 9.96
N GLN A 209 16.29 -16.38 10.57
CA GLN A 209 16.74 -17.57 11.32
C GLN A 209 15.92 -17.84 12.58
N LYS A 210 15.32 -16.80 13.18
CA LYS A 210 14.43 -16.91 14.34
C LYS A 210 13.02 -16.49 13.99
N GLN A 211 12.03 -17.18 14.54
CA GLN A 211 10.62 -16.85 14.33
C GLN A 211 10.27 -15.50 14.93
N SER A 212 9.47 -14.75 14.20
CA SER A 212 8.76 -13.53 14.58
C SER A 212 9.61 -12.29 14.82
N VAL A 213 9.95 -11.67 13.70
CA VAL A 213 10.43 -10.28 13.64
C VAL A 213 9.34 -9.29 14.02
N PHE A 214 8.07 -9.69 14.00
CA PHE A 214 6.92 -8.76 13.98
C PHE A 214 6.17 -8.67 15.31
N PRO A 215 5.71 -7.47 15.70
CA PRO A 215 5.01 -7.25 16.96
C PRO A 215 3.81 -8.18 17.17
N ILE A 216 3.05 -8.48 16.12
CA ILE A 216 1.80 -9.25 16.23
C ILE A 216 2.02 -10.69 16.69
N SER A 217 3.12 -11.30 16.28
CA SER A 217 3.45 -12.67 16.68
C SER A 217 4.06 -12.75 18.09
N ARG A 218 4.44 -11.61 18.67
CA ARG A 218 4.99 -11.51 20.02
C ARG A 218 3.95 -11.17 21.08
N VAL A 219 2.81 -10.59 20.68
CA VAL A 219 1.75 -10.20 21.60
C VAL A 219 0.74 -11.33 21.76
N LYS A 220 0.64 -11.87 22.97
CA LYS A 220 -0.35 -12.90 23.32
C LYS A 220 -1.48 -12.25 24.14
N ALA A 221 -2.70 -12.76 23.97
CA ALA A 221 -3.80 -12.36 24.83
C ALA A 221 -3.48 -12.71 26.28
N ILE A 222 -3.80 -11.80 27.20
CA ILE A 222 -3.72 -12.07 28.62
C ILE A 222 -4.81 -13.09 28.95
N LYS A 223 -4.42 -14.21 29.53
CA LYS A 223 -5.37 -15.19 30.08
C LYS A 223 -5.74 -14.69 31.49
N VAL A 224 -7.00 -14.35 31.69
CA VAL A 224 -7.59 -14.01 33.00
C VAL A 224 -8.10 -15.29 33.62
#